data_bd78aeab4b1e73fcf22bc422be8f79ce
#
_entry.id   bd78aeab4b1e73fcf22bc422be8f79ce
#
_cell.length_a   1.000
_cell.length_b   1.000
_cell.length_c   1.000
_cell.angle_alpha   90.00
_cell.angle_beta   90.00
_cell.angle_gamma   90.00
#
_symmetry.space_group_name_H-M   'P 1'
#
loop_
_entity.id
_entity.type
_entity.pdbx_description
1 polymer ?
#
loop_
_entity_poly.entity_id
_entity_poly.type
_entity_poly.pdbx_seq_one_letter_code
_entity_poly.pdbx_strand_id
1 'polypeptide(L)'
;MKSRPTDKAWAEFIAHVQPNEQQLEQFEKYADYLLSCNEQFNLTAITDLPGVVRQHFEDSVALGKFMDLNAVTTIADIGTGAGFPALPLKIMYPHLKVILIEVTQKKQQFLHDTIQLLGLTDVEICGLDWRTFVRNTNFTIDVFVTRAALADLELIRMYRAACPYNQATLVYWASKDWLPHPKAAALIQRTESYRIGHKERRMVFLAPPAALPPQAA
;
A
#
# COMPACT_ATOMS: atom_id res chain seq x y z
N MET A 1 -23.27 19.58 -9.57
CA MET A 1 -22.63 18.35 -10.12
C MET A 1 -21.31 18.77 -10.75
N LYS A 2 -20.17 18.42 -10.14
CA LYS A 2 -18.87 18.57 -10.80
C LYS A 2 -18.86 17.64 -12.01
N SER A 3 -18.37 18.10 -13.16
CA SER A 3 -18.19 17.24 -14.35
C SER A 3 -17.27 16.08 -13.96
N ARG A 4 -17.69 14.84 -14.30
CA ARG A 4 -16.81 13.67 -14.14
C ARG A 4 -15.53 13.87 -14.95
N PRO A 5 -14.36 13.40 -14.44
CA PRO A 5 -13.11 13.52 -15.15
C PRO A 5 -13.24 12.94 -16.57
N THR A 6 -12.86 13.73 -17.56
CA THR A 6 -12.87 13.32 -18.96
C THR A 6 -11.63 12.51 -19.36
N ASP A 7 -10.66 12.36 -18.45
CA ASP A 7 -9.45 11.58 -18.69
C ASP A 7 -9.77 10.08 -18.78
N LYS A 8 -9.25 9.44 -19.81
CA LYS A 8 -9.43 8.00 -20.05
C LYS A 8 -8.98 7.14 -18.86
N ALA A 9 -7.93 7.55 -18.16
CA ALA A 9 -7.42 6.82 -17.00
C ALA A 9 -8.42 6.79 -15.85
N TRP A 10 -9.12 7.92 -15.60
CA TRP A 10 -10.19 7.97 -14.61
C TRP A 10 -11.40 7.12 -15.02
N ALA A 11 -11.77 7.14 -16.30
CA ALA A 11 -12.88 6.31 -16.79
C ALA A 11 -12.60 4.81 -16.60
N GLU A 12 -11.37 4.37 -16.91
CA GLU A 12 -10.92 2.99 -16.66
C GLU A 12 -10.88 2.66 -15.15
N PHE A 13 -10.33 3.56 -14.33
CA PHE A 13 -10.30 3.39 -12.88
C PHE A 13 -11.69 3.24 -12.27
N ILE A 14 -12.63 4.12 -12.64
CA ILE A 14 -14.03 4.05 -12.18
C ILE A 14 -14.67 2.72 -12.59
N ALA A 15 -14.43 2.26 -13.82
CA ALA A 15 -14.98 0.99 -14.30
C ALA A 15 -14.42 -0.23 -13.53
N HIS A 16 -13.12 -0.22 -13.20
CA HIS A 16 -12.44 -1.36 -12.57
C HIS A 16 -12.56 -1.38 -11.05
N VAL A 17 -12.50 -0.21 -10.40
CA VAL A 17 -12.42 -0.07 -8.95
C VAL A 17 -13.78 0.24 -8.33
N GLN A 18 -14.67 0.89 -9.08
CA GLN A 18 -16.03 1.26 -8.66
C GLN A 18 -16.06 2.07 -7.34
N PRO A 19 -15.25 3.15 -7.23
CA PRO A 19 -15.29 4.00 -6.05
C PRO A 19 -16.65 4.70 -5.96
N ASN A 20 -17.15 4.93 -4.75
CA ASN A 20 -18.28 5.82 -4.55
C ASN A 20 -17.87 7.30 -4.80
N GLU A 21 -18.84 8.23 -4.78
CA GLU A 21 -18.57 9.65 -5.10
C GLU A 21 -17.55 10.29 -4.15
N GLN A 22 -17.63 10.00 -2.87
CA GLN A 22 -16.69 10.52 -1.87
C GLN A 22 -15.28 9.96 -2.07
N GLN A 23 -15.16 8.67 -2.32
CA GLN A 23 -13.88 8.02 -2.60
C GLN A 23 -13.25 8.56 -3.89
N LEU A 24 -14.04 8.75 -4.93
CA LEU A 24 -13.55 9.34 -6.18
C LEU A 24 -13.03 10.76 -5.96
N GLU A 25 -13.78 11.61 -5.23
CA GLU A 25 -13.33 12.95 -4.88
C GLU A 25 -12.01 12.94 -4.07
N GLN A 26 -11.85 11.98 -3.16
CA GLN A 26 -10.61 11.79 -2.42
C GLN A 26 -9.45 11.41 -3.34
N PHE A 27 -9.65 10.50 -4.28
CA PHE A 27 -8.61 10.14 -5.26
C PHE A 27 -8.23 11.31 -6.18
N GLU A 28 -9.19 12.11 -6.62
CA GLU A 28 -8.93 13.31 -7.42
C GLU A 28 -8.07 14.32 -6.65
N LYS A 29 -8.47 14.66 -5.42
CA LYS A 29 -7.70 15.54 -4.54
C LYS A 29 -6.29 15.02 -4.29
N TYR A 30 -6.17 13.71 -4.07
CA TYR A 30 -4.87 13.08 -3.84
C TYR A 30 -3.97 13.17 -5.06
N ALA A 31 -4.49 12.91 -6.26
CA ALA A 31 -3.73 13.02 -7.50
C ALA A 31 -3.22 14.44 -7.72
N ASP A 32 -4.10 15.44 -7.60
CA ASP A 32 -3.75 16.85 -7.78
C ASP A 32 -2.68 17.29 -6.78
N TYR A 33 -2.85 16.94 -5.51
CA TYR A 33 -1.89 17.28 -4.46
C TYR A 33 -0.55 16.57 -4.66
N LEU A 34 -0.56 15.29 -4.98
CA LEU A 34 0.66 14.52 -5.26
C LEU A 34 1.45 15.13 -6.42
N LEU A 35 0.78 15.43 -7.54
CA LEU A 35 1.45 15.99 -8.72
C LEU A 35 2.05 17.37 -8.41
N SER A 36 1.31 18.24 -7.71
CA SER A 36 1.82 19.57 -7.34
C SER A 36 3.03 19.52 -6.40
N CYS A 37 3.00 18.61 -5.40
CA CYS A 37 4.12 18.43 -4.48
C CYS A 37 5.32 17.74 -5.14
N ASN A 38 5.07 16.83 -6.09
CA ASN A 38 6.12 16.06 -6.76
C ASN A 38 7.07 16.95 -7.58
N GLU A 39 6.58 18.08 -8.11
CA GLU A 39 7.41 19.08 -8.80
C GLU A 39 8.50 19.66 -7.89
N GLN A 40 8.26 19.69 -6.58
CA GLN A 40 9.17 20.29 -5.60
C GLN A 40 10.03 19.27 -4.84
N PHE A 41 9.49 18.07 -4.61
CA PHE A 41 10.06 17.14 -3.61
C PHE A 41 10.47 15.77 -4.15
N ASN A 42 10.22 15.46 -5.43
CA ASN A 42 10.52 14.13 -6.03
C ASN A 42 9.96 12.97 -5.20
N LEU A 43 8.68 13.04 -4.86
CA LEU A 43 7.98 12.01 -4.06
C LEU A 43 7.85 10.69 -4.81
N THR A 44 7.70 10.77 -6.13
CA THR A 44 7.55 9.62 -7.03
C THR A 44 8.18 9.90 -8.39
N ALA A 45 8.61 8.84 -9.07
CA ALA A 45 9.07 8.91 -10.46
C ALA A 45 7.93 9.08 -11.49
N ILE A 46 6.67 8.96 -11.06
CA ILE A 46 5.48 9.13 -11.90
C ILE A 46 5.02 10.58 -11.82
N THR A 47 5.04 11.27 -12.96
CA THR A 47 4.83 12.72 -13.05
C THR A 47 3.59 13.11 -13.85
N ASP A 48 2.80 12.14 -14.31
CA ASP A 48 1.60 12.39 -15.08
C ASP A 48 0.36 11.76 -14.43
N LEU A 49 -0.79 12.37 -14.62
CA LEU A 49 -2.06 11.93 -14.04
C LEU A 49 -2.45 10.50 -14.42
N PRO A 50 -2.38 10.07 -15.70
CA PRO A 50 -2.68 8.69 -16.06
C PRO A 50 -1.78 7.67 -15.37
N GLY A 51 -0.51 8.00 -15.17
CA GLY A 51 0.45 7.20 -14.44
C GLY A 51 0.09 7.08 -12.96
N VAL A 52 -0.27 8.18 -12.30
CA VAL A 52 -0.72 8.19 -10.90
C VAL A 52 -1.96 7.32 -10.73
N VAL A 53 -2.98 7.53 -11.56
CA VAL A 53 -4.24 6.79 -11.46
C VAL A 53 -4.01 5.28 -11.65
N ARG A 54 -3.27 4.87 -12.69
CA ARG A 54 -3.06 3.45 -12.97
C ARG A 54 -2.01 2.80 -12.08
N GLN A 55 -0.81 3.40 -12.00
CA GLN A 55 0.35 2.74 -11.37
C GLN A 55 0.45 2.99 -9.87
N HIS A 56 -0.28 3.97 -9.34
CA HIS A 56 -0.37 4.18 -7.90
C HIS A 56 -1.72 3.75 -7.37
N PHE A 57 -2.83 4.32 -7.82
CA PHE A 57 -4.14 4.03 -7.23
C PHE A 57 -4.65 2.64 -7.58
N GLU A 58 -4.84 2.34 -8.87
CA GLU A 58 -5.37 1.04 -9.32
C GLU A 58 -4.47 -0.12 -8.87
N ASP A 59 -3.15 0.03 -8.97
CA ASP A 59 -2.17 -0.97 -8.52
C ASP A 59 -2.25 -1.22 -7.01
N SER A 60 -2.48 -0.17 -6.20
CA SER A 60 -2.62 -0.30 -4.76
C SER A 60 -3.89 -1.03 -4.35
N VAL A 61 -5.04 -0.63 -4.91
CA VAL A 61 -6.34 -1.20 -4.56
C VAL A 61 -6.57 -2.61 -5.12
N ALA A 62 -5.73 -3.05 -6.05
CA ALA A 62 -5.77 -4.40 -6.60
C ALA A 62 -5.62 -5.50 -5.52
N LEU A 63 -5.08 -5.18 -4.33
CA LEU A 63 -5.00 -6.12 -3.20
C LEU A 63 -6.37 -6.69 -2.83
N GLY A 64 -7.44 -5.88 -2.89
CA GLY A 64 -8.80 -6.32 -2.58
C GLY A 64 -9.34 -7.42 -3.49
N LYS A 65 -8.70 -7.68 -4.65
CA LYS A 65 -9.04 -8.82 -5.53
C LYS A 65 -8.48 -10.16 -5.01
N PHE A 66 -7.51 -10.11 -4.10
CA PHE A 66 -6.75 -11.27 -3.66
C PHE A 66 -6.83 -11.50 -2.15
N MET A 67 -7.36 -10.54 -1.40
CA MET A 67 -7.50 -10.61 0.05
C MET A 67 -8.82 -9.95 0.46
N ASP A 68 -9.59 -10.62 1.32
CA ASP A 68 -10.76 -10.00 1.94
C ASP A 68 -10.32 -8.94 2.96
N LEU A 69 -10.26 -7.69 2.51
CA LEU A 69 -9.86 -6.56 3.35
C LEU A 69 -10.95 -6.15 4.35
N ASN A 70 -12.18 -6.64 4.21
CA ASN A 70 -13.22 -6.40 5.21
C ASN A 70 -12.97 -7.20 6.51
N ALA A 71 -12.24 -8.31 6.41
CA ALA A 71 -11.81 -9.11 7.56
C ALA A 71 -10.50 -8.59 8.20
N VAL A 72 -9.85 -7.56 7.64
CA VAL A 72 -8.62 -6.95 8.15
C VAL A 72 -8.97 -5.72 8.97
N THR A 73 -8.36 -5.57 10.14
CA THR A 73 -8.55 -4.41 11.00
C THR A 73 -7.43 -3.38 10.82
N THR A 74 -6.19 -3.84 10.80
CA THR A 74 -5.02 -2.95 10.79
C THR A 74 -4.00 -3.36 9.73
N ILE A 75 -3.62 -2.40 8.90
CA ILE A 75 -2.50 -2.55 7.96
C ILE A 75 -1.34 -1.62 8.34
N ALA A 76 -0.11 -2.08 8.08
CA ALA A 76 1.09 -1.24 8.19
C ALA A 76 1.84 -1.24 6.86
N ASP A 77 2.22 -0.06 6.38
CA ASP A 77 2.91 0.14 5.10
C ASP A 77 4.38 0.45 5.32
N ILE A 78 5.25 -0.47 4.90
CA ILE A 78 6.69 -0.40 5.12
C ILE A 78 7.34 0.43 4.01
N GLY A 79 7.89 1.59 4.37
CA GLY A 79 8.49 2.51 3.40
C GLY A 79 7.44 3.11 2.48
N THR A 80 6.36 3.59 3.06
CA THR A 80 5.14 4.02 2.36
C THR A 80 5.37 5.12 1.31
N GLY A 81 6.44 5.88 1.43
CA GLY A 81 6.78 6.96 0.50
C GLY A 81 5.70 8.04 0.46
N ALA A 82 5.07 8.19 -0.68
CA ALA A 82 3.94 9.09 -0.84
C ALA A 82 2.59 8.43 -0.48
N GLY A 83 2.56 7.42 0.40
CA GLY A 83 1.34 6.80 0.91
C GLY A 83 0.87 5.55 0.14
N PHE A 84 1.77 4.89 -0.61
CA PHE A 84 1.41 3.76 -1.46
C PHE A 84 2.01 2.44 -0.98
N PRO A 85 1.18 1.39 -0.82
CA PRO A 85 -0.22 1.27 -1.24
C PRO A 85 -1.27 1.67 -0.20
N ALA A 86 -0.91 2.06 1.03
CA ALA A 86 -1.84 2.09 2.16
C ALA A 86 -2.92 3.17 2.07
N LEU A 87 -2.63 4.41 1.62
CA LEU A 87 -3.66 5.45 1.55
C LEU A 87 -4.76 5.17 0.52
N PRO A 88 -4.48 4.66 -0.71
CA PRO A 88 -5.52 4.16 -1.60
C PRO A 88 -6.38 3.06 -0.98
N LEU A 89 -5.77 2.13 -0.23
CA LEU A 89 -6.51 1.09 0.48
C LEU A 89 -7.41 1.70 1.58
N LYS A 90 -6.92 2.69 2.32
CA LYS A 90 -7.70 3.41 3.33
C LYS A 90 -8.89 4.15 2.73
N ILE A 91 -8.75 4.76 1.56
CA ILE A 91 -9.85 5.40 0.84
C ILE A 91 -10.93 4.37 0.48
N MET A 92 -10.53 3.21 -0.05
CA MET A 92 -11.48 2.16 -0.45
C MET A 92 -12.09 1.41 0.73
N TYR A 93 -11.33 1.26 1.83
CA TYR A 93 -11.71 0.53 3.05
C TYR A 93 -11.59 1.42 4.28
N PRO A 94 -12.55 2.34 4.51
CA PRO A 94 -12.45 3.37 5.56
C PRO A 94 -12.34 2.83 6.99
N HIS A 95 -12.76 1.60 7.25
CA HIS A 95 -12.65 0.96 8.57
C HIS A 95 -11.22 0.56 8.95
N LEU A 96 -10.31 0.45 7.98
CA LEU A 96 -8.92 0.06 8.25
C LEU A 96 -8.22 1.07 9.14
N LYS A 97 -7.52 0.59 10.16
CA LYS A 97 -6.46 1.35 10.83
C LYS A 97 -5.19 1.22 10.01
N VAL A 98 -4.50 2.33 9.79
CA VAL A 98 -3.32 2.38 8.93
C VAL A 98 -2.13 2.94 9.67
N ILE A 99 -0.99 2.23 9.60
CA ILE A 99 0.29 2.70 10.12
C ILE A 99 1.24 2.90 8.93
N LEU A 100 1.65 4.14 8.70
CA LEU A 100 2.57 4.52 7.63
C LEU A 100 3.99 4.59 8.19
N ILE A 101 4.87 3.68 7.79
CA ILE A 101 6.27 3.64 8.25
C ILE A 101 7.12 4.38 7.21
N GLU A 102 7.60 5.58 7.57
CA GLU A 102 8.42 6.42 6.67
C GLU A 102 9.41 7.25 7.48
N VAL A 103 10.70 7.14 7.16
CA VAL A 103 11.80 7.80 7.89
C VAL A 103 12.06 9.23 7.41
N THR A 104 11.68 9.55 6.18
CA THR A 104 12.01 10.83 5.55
C THR A 104 11.04 11.93 6.00
N GLN A 105 11.51 12.89 6.76
CA GLN A 105 10.68 13.98 7.32
C GLN A 105 9.84 14.71 6.27
N LYS A 106 10.40 15.02 5.10
CA LYS A 106 9.64 15.66 4.01
C LYS A 106 8.46 14.83 3.52
N LYS A 107 8.64 13.49 3.45
CA LYS A 107 7.55 12.57 3.09
C LYS A 107 6.53 12.44 4.21
N GLN A 108 6.97 12.44 5.48
CA GLN A 108 6.05 12.47 6.62
C GLN A 108 5.17 13.72 6.60
N GLN A 109 5.74 14.89 6.29
CA GLN A 109 4.96 16.12 6.15
C GLN A 109 3.93 16.00 5.02
N PHE A 110 4.35 15.54 3.84
CA PHE A 110 3.42 15.28 2.74
C PHE A 110 2.28 14.33 3.13
N LEU A 111 2.59 13.25 3.88
CA LEU A 111 1.59 12.30 4.36
C LEU A 111 0.61 12.96 5.34
N HIS A 112 1.10 13.78 6.29
CA HIS A 112 0.25 14.54 7.19
C HIS A 112 -0.73 15.44 6.44
N ASP A 113 -0.22 16.21 5.50
CA ASP A 113 -1.04 17.13 4.71
C ASP A 113 -2.05 16.36 3.85
N THR A 114 -1.64 15.23 3.27
CA THR A 114 -2.53 14.35 2.49
C THR A 114 -3.65 13.77 3.35
N ILE A 115 -3.33 13.24 4.53
CA ILE A 115 -4.32 12.69 5.47
C ILE A 115 -5.35 13.76 5.85
N GLN A 116 -4.90 14.96 6.15
CA GLN A 116 -5.77 16.09 6.48
C GLN A 116 -6.63 16.53 5.28
N LEU A 117 -6.03 16.67 4.10
CA LEU A 117 -6.72 17.05 2.86
C LEU A 117 -7.84 16.09 2.49
N LEU A 118 -7.60 14.80 2.68
CA LEU A 118 -8.54 13.73 2.36
C LEU A 118 -9.55 13.44 3.49
N GLY A 119 -9.38 14.05 4.67
CA GLY A 119 -10.22 13.80 5.84
C GLY A 119 -10.14 12.35 6.35
N LEU A 120 -8.96 11.71 6.23
CA LEU A 120 -8.79 10.33 6.68
C LEU A 120 -8.58 10.29 8.20
N THR A 121 -9.26 9.35 8.86
CA THR A 121 -9.11 9.06 10.30
C THR A 121 -8.38 7.73 10.51
N ASP A 122 -7.93 7.43 11.72
CA ASP A 122 -7.26 6.17 12.06
C ASP A 122 -6.02 5.88 11.19
N VAL A 123 -5.27 6.92 10.85
CA VAL A 123 -4.00 6.83 10.14
C VAL A 123 -2.90 7.41 11.02
N GLU A 124 -1.88 6.60 11.31
CA GLU A 124 -0.72 6.97 12.14
C GLU A 124 0.55 6.97 11.27
N ILE A 125 1.40 7.98 11.42
CA ILE A 125 2.71 8.04 10.78
C ILE A 125 3.79 7.67 11.80
N CYS A 126 4.54 6.61 11.50
CA CYS A 126 5.65 6.15 12.32
C CYS A 126 6.99 6.48 11.65
N GLY A 127 7.76 7.37 12.27
CA GLY A 127 9.06 7.86 11.76
C GLY A 127 10.24 6.93 12.00
N LEU A 128 10.01 5.67 12.38
CA LEU A 128 11.07 4.70 12.65
C LEU A 128 11.50 3.97 11.37
N ASP A 129 12.77 3.61 11.29
CA ASP A 129 13.23 2.64 10.31
C ASP A 129 12.68 1.24 10.62
N TRP A 130 12.63 0.37 9.60
CA TRP A 130 12.05 -0.96 9.71
C TRP A 130 12.66 -1.82 10.82
N ARG A 131 13.99 -1.78 11.00
CA ARG A 131 14.67 -2.59 12.04
C ARG A 131 14.33 -2.10 13.45
N THR A 132 14.18 -0.79 13.61
CA THR A 132 13.76 -0.18 14.87
C THR A 132 12.29 -0.44 15.12
N PHE A 133 11.44 -0.31 14.08
CA PHE A 133 10.02 -0.61 14.18
C PHE A 133 9.76 -2.02 14.71
N VAL A 134 10.31 -3.06 14.08
CA VAL A 134 10.05 -4.46 14.49
C VAL A 134 10.62 -4.83 15.87
N ARG A 135 11.51 -4.02 16.44
CA ARG A 135 12.09 -4.26 17.76
C ARG A 135 11.44 -3.46 18.88
N ASN A 136 10.98 -2.25 18.58
CA ASN A 136 10.61 -1.27 19.58
C ASN A 136 9.13 -0.91 19.59
N THR A 137 8.32 -1.53 18.71
CA THR A 137 6.87 -1.33 18.68
C THR A 137 6.13 -2.65 18.87
N ASN A 138 4.85 -2.55 19.25
CA ASN A 138 3.96 -3.70 19.52
C ASN A 138 2.53 -3.43 19.10
N PHE A 139 2.34 -2.74 17.99
CA PHE A 139 1.01 -2.52 17.41
C PHE A 139 0.31 -3.86 17.11
N THR A 140 -1.01 -3.89 17.19
CA THR A 140 -1.77 -5.02 16.64
C THR A 140 -1.90 -4.81 15.14
N ILE A 141 -1.20 -5.61 14.34
CA ILE A 141 -1.17 -5.50 12.87
C ILE A 141 -1.50 -6.85 12.26
N ASP A 142 -2.52 -6.86 11.40
CA ASP A 142 -2.94 -8.06 10.68
C ASP A 142 -2.10 -8.27 9.41
N VAL A 143 -1.86 -7.18 8.67
CA VAL A 143 -1.20 -7.22 7.37
C VAL A 143 -0.16 -6.11 7.24
N PHE A 144 1.05 -6.49 6.91
CA PHE A 144 2.04 -5.56 6.39
C PHE A 144 1.96 -5.52 4.88
N VAL A 145 2.06 -4.32 4.33
CA VAL A 145 2.15 -4.09 2.90
C VAL A 145 3.44 -3.37 2.57
N THR A 146 4.02 -3.62 1.40
CA THR A 146 5.18 -2.87 0.94
C THR A 146 5.34 -2.93 -0.57
N ARG A 147 5.79 -1.83 -1.15
CA ARG A 147 6.07 -1.72 -2.58
C ARG A 147 7.51 -1.25 -2.80
N ALA A 148 8.42 -2.21 -3.10
CA ALA A 148 9.83 -1.96 -3.44
C ALA A 148 10.65 -1.14 -2.43
N ALA A 149 10.27 -1.14 -1.14
CA ALA A 149 10.94 -0.31 -0.13
C ALA A 149 12.24 -0.94 0.38
N LEU A 150 12.27 -2.26 0.59
CA LEU A 150 13.39 -2.98 1.19
C LEU A 150 13.64 -4.32 0.49
N ALA A 151 14.87 -4.84 0.65
CA ALA A 151 15.17 -6.21 0.26
C ALA A 151 14.35 -7.20 1.12
N ASP A 152 13.96 -8.32 0.52
CA ASP A 152 13.14 -9.35 1.15
C ASP A 152 13.77 -9.92 2.43
N LEU A 153 15.10 -10.08 2.49
CA LEU A 153 15.81 -10.48 3.72
C LEU A 153 15.61 -9.52 4.90
N GLU A 154 15.43 -8.23 4.63
CA GLU A 154 15.13 -7.26 5.67
C GLU A 154 13.65 -7.35 6.08
N LEU A 155 12.76 -7.53 5.13
CA LEU A 155 11.32 -7.66 5.36
C LEU A 155 11.01 -8.87 6.25
N ILE A 156 11.56 -10.04 5.94
CA ILE A 156 11.30 -11.27 6.70
C ILE A 156 11.87 -11.29 8.13
N ARG A 157 12.56 -10.22 8.57
CA ARG A 157 12.97 -10.07 9.98
C ARG A 157 11.80 -10.11 10.96
N MET A 158 10.62 -9.70 10.52
CA MET A 158 9.40 -9.76 11.32
C MET A 158 9.02 -11.20 11.71
N TYR A 159 9.46 -12.21 10.96
CA TYR A 159 9.16 -13.62 11.25
C TYR A 159 10.11 -14.29 12.26
N ARG A 160 10.98 -13.54 12.89
CA ARG A 160 11.78 -14.06 14.01
C ARG A 160 10.89 -14.34 15.22
N ALA A 161 11.17 -15.43 15.95
CA ALA A 161 10.34 -15.88 17.05
C ALA A 161 10.06 -14.82 18.14
N ALA A 162 11.04 -13.94 18.42
CA ALA A 162 10.88 -12.86 19.40
C ALA A 162 10.19 -11.60 18.84
N CYS A 163 9.83 -11.55 17.57
CA CYS A 163 9.19 -10.38 16.99
C CYS A 163 7.68 -10.40 17.27
N PRO A 164 7.07 -9.31 17.75
CA PRO A 164 5.62 -9.24 18.02
C PRO A 164 4.78 -9.47 16.76
N TYR A 165 5.36 -9.24 15.60
CA TYR A 165 4.68 -9.33 14.29
C TYR A 165 4.86 -10.66 13.57
N ASN A 166 5.40 -11.67 14.23
CA ASN A 166 5.78 -12.94 13.59
C ASN A 166 4.60 -13.76 13.04
N GLN A 167 3.36 -13.39 13.37
CA GLN A 167 2.13 -14.03 12.86
C GLN A 167 1.41 -13.19 11.80
N ALA A 168 1.83 -11.94 11.57
CA ALA A 168 1.19 -11.07 10.59
C ALA A 168 1.51 -11.51 9.15
N THR A 169 0.58 -11.28 8.22
CA THR A 169 0.83 -11.49 6.80
C THR A 169 1.63 -10.32 6.24
N LEU A 170 2.61 -10.60 5.38
CA LEU A 170 3.30 -9.58 4.59
C LEU A 170 2.91 -9.72 3.11
N VAL A 171 2.41 -8.65 2.53
CA VAL A 171 2.11 -8.56 1.09
C VAL A 171 3.15 -7.68 0.42
N TYR A 172 3.89 -8.25 -0.53
CA TYR A 172 4.95 -7.61 -1.25
C TYR A 172 4.59 -7.41 -2.73
N TRP A 173 4.57 -6.16 -3.19
CA TRP A 173 4.44 -5.83 -4.62
C TRP A 173 5.77 -6.05 -5.32
N ALA A 174 5.92 -7.21 -5.94
CA ALA A 174 7.14 -7.62 -6.63
C ALA A 174 7.13 -7.21 -8.11
N SER A 175 8.31 -6.90 -8.65
CA SER A 175 8.48 -6.82 -10.10
C SER A 175 8.35 -8.20 -10.74
N LYS A 176 8.08 -8.26 -12.06
CA LYS A 176 8.01 -9.55 -12.77
C LYS A 176 9.33 -10.33 -12.71
N ASP A 177 10.45 -9.63 -12.63
CA ASP A 177 11.80 -10.22 -12.65
C ASP A 177 12.37 -10.42 -11.23
N TRP A 178 11.57 -10.12 -10.17
CA TRP A 178 12.02 -10.34 -8.81
C TRP A 178 12.17 -11.83 -8.52
N LEU A 179 13.32 -12.18 -7.97
CA LEU A 179 13.64 -13.53 -7.49
C LEU A 179 13.83 -13.47 -5.97
N PRO A 180 13.09 -14.27 -5.20
CA PRO A 180 13.21 -14.25 -3.75
C PRO A 180 14.54 -14.83 -3.28
N HIS A 181 15.09 -14.28 -2.21
CA HIS A 181 16.14 -14.96 -1.47
C HIS A 181 15.60 -16.30 -0.91
N PRO A 182 16.40 -17.41 -0.87
CA PRO A 182 15.91 -18.72 -0.43
C PRO A 182 15.16 -18.72 0.92
N LYS A 183 15.60 -17.90 1.87
CA LYS A 183 14.92 -17.74 3.17
C LYS A 183 13.55 -17.06 3.06
N ALA A 184 13.38 -16.14 2.14
CA ALA A 184 12.11 -15.50 1.88
C ALA A 184 11.20 -16.45 1.08
N ALA A 185 11.75 -17.20 0.13
CA ALA A 185 11.02 -18.18 -0.66
C ALA A 185 10.32 -19.23 0.21
N ALA A 186 10.95 -19.66 1.32
CA ALA A 186 10.37 -20.61 2.27
C ALA A 186 9.14 -20.08 3.03
N LEU A 187 8.90 -18.76 3.02
CA LEU A 187 7.77 -18.11 3.67
C LEU A 187 6.66 -17.70 2.68
N ILE A 188 6.90 -17.88 1.37
CA ILE A 188 5.89 -17.57 0.35
C ILE A 188 4.77 -18.59 0.43
N GLN A 189 3.58 -18.12 0.72
CA GLN A 189 2.37 -18.94 0.75
C GLN A 189 1.68 -18.99 -0.61
N ARG A 190 1.67 -17.83 -1.32
CA ARG A 190 1.11 -17.72 -2.67
C ARG A 190 1.65 -16.49 -3.38
N THR A 191 1.53 -16.51 -4.69
CA THR A 191 1.86 -15.39 -5.57
C THR A 191 0.73 -15.19 -6.56
N GLU A 192 0.22 -13.98 -6.64
CA GLU A 192 -0.86 -13.59 -7.54
C GLU A 192 -0.30 -12.71 -8.66
N SER A 193 -0.56 -13.09 -9.91
CA SER A 193 -0.19 -12.32 -11.08
C SER A 193 -1.40 -11.56 -11.62
N TYR A 194 -1.22 -10.28 -11.92
CA TYR A 194 -2.28 -9.42 -12.44
C TYR A 194 -1.72 -8.38 -13.39
N ARG A 195 -2.60 -7.61 -14.03
CA ARG A 195 -2.21 -6.56 -14.97
C ARG A 195 -2.78 -5.20 -14.56
N ILE A 196 -1.93 -4.18 -14.70
CA ILE A 196 -2.34 -2.78 -14.64
C ILE A 196 -2.00 -2.14 -16.00
N GLY A 197 -3.02 -1.88 -16.80
CA GLY A 197 -2.82 -1.52 -18.21
C GLY A 197 -2.02 -2.59 -18.95
N HIS A 198 -0.85 -2.22 -19.47
CA HIS A 198 0.05 -3.16 -20.18
C HIS A 198 1.12 -3.80 -19.28
N LYS A 199 1.22 -3.40 -18.01
CA LYS A 199 2.26 -3.89 -17.10
C LYS A 199 1.80 -5.12 -16.34
N GLU A 200 2.60 -6.18 -16.39
CA GLU A 200 2.45 -7.33 -15.50
C GLU A 200 2.97 -6.99 -14.10
N ARG A 201 2.22 -7.43 -13.10
CA ARG A 201 2.47 -7.22 -11.68
C ARG A 201 2.36 -8.53 -10.94
N ARG A 202 3.03 -8.62 -9.79
CA ARG A 202 2.89 -9.74 -8.87
C ARG A 202 2.71 -9.23 -7.45
N MET A 203 1.77 -9.84 -6.73
CA MET A 203 1.68 -9.73 -5.28
C MET A 203 2.14 -11.04 -4.67
N VAL A 204 3.07 -10.96 -3.75
CA VAL A 204 3.64 -12.12 -3.05
C VAL A 204 3.18 -12.05 -1.60
N PHE A 205 2.51 -13.10 -1.16
CA PHE A 205 2.00 -13.23 0.21
C PHE A 205 2.96 -14.12 1.00
N LEU A 206 3.54 -13.55 2.04
CA LEU A 206 4.44 -14.23 2.94
C LEU A 206 3.81 -14.32 4.33
N ALA A 207 3.82 -15.49 4.92
CA ALA A 207 3.36 -15.74 6.27
C ALA A 207 3.99 -17.04 6.82
N PRO A 208 4.03 -17.25 8.14
CA PRO A 208 4.27 -18.56 8.70
C PRO A 208 3.16 -19.52 8.25
N PRO A 209 3.41 -20.86 8.18
CA PRO A 209 2.45 -21.83 7.63
C PRO A 209 1.05 -21.85 8.26
N ALA A 210 0.83 -21.24 9.41
CA ALA A 210 -0.44 -21.23 10.16
C ALA A 210 -1.26 -19.91 10.06
N ALA A 211 -0.79 -18.88 9.35
CA ALA A 211 -1.25 -17.49 9.53
C ALA A 211 -1.95 -16.84 8.32
N LEU A 212 -2.45 -17.58 7.33
CA LEU A 212 -3.14 -16.95 6.19
C LEU A 212 -4.53 -16.44 6.56
N PRO A 213 -4.83 -15.15 6.28
CA PRO A 213 -6.20 -14.65 6.34
C PRO A 213 -7.08 -15.28 5.25
N PRO A 214 -8.41 -15.26 5.40
CA PRO A 214 -9.34 -15.84 4.45
C PRO A 214 -9.17 -15.26 3.04
N GLN A 215 -9.28 -16.10 2.03
CA GLN A 215 -9.28 -15.69 0.63
C GLN A 215 -10.56 -14.92 0.33
N ALA A 216 -10.47 -13.93 -0.55
CA ALA A 216 -11.67 -13.30 -1.12
C ALA A 216 -12.48 -14.37 -1.88
N ALA A 217 -13.76 -14.44 -1.61
CA ALA A 217 -14.69 -15.37 -2.28
C ALA A 217 -14.98 -14.96 -3.71
#